data_55928595aa887ff598915f7659c0264e
#
_entry.id   55928595aa887ff598915f7659c0264e
#
_cell.length_a   1.000
_cell.length_b   1.000
_cell.length_c   1.000
_cell.angle_alpha   90.00
_cell.angle_beta   90.00
_cell.angle_gamma   90.00
#
_symmetry.space_group_name_H-M   'P 1'
#
loop_
_entity.id
_entity.type
_entity.pdbx_description
1 polymer ?
#
loop_
_entity_poly.entity_id
_entity_poly.type
_entity_poly.pdbx_seq_one_letter_code
_entity_poly.pdbx_strand_id
1 'polypeptide(L)'
;EPLLMWETIREAILEIRKHTAKGSININTNGSKPDAIKALCEAGLNSMRVSTNSARREIYMPYYRPNNYDFDDIIESLKIVHAYGGWTSINYFVFPGMTDSVAEYEALRKLIQTTGLNMIQWRNFNIDPDWYLGKIGVADTGECLGVHQLQQLIREEFPNLRFGYFNPPIERIRGDFAADFAH
;
A
#
# COMPACT_ATOMS: atom_id res chain seq x y z
N GLU A 1 -7.79 -1.44 -13.81
CA GLU A 1 -6.52 -1.88 -13.23
C GLU A 1 -5.38 -1.61 -14.22
N PRO A 2 -4.44 -0.69 -13.89
CA PRO A 2 -3.34 -0.32 -14.81
C PRO A 2 -2.45 -1.49 -15.22
N LEU A 3 -2.24 -2.47 -14.35
CA LEU A 3 -1.38 -3.62 -14.65
C LEU A 3 -1.92 -4.54 -15.76
N LEU A 4 -3.13 -4.33 -16.24
CA LEU A 4 -3.62 -4.99 -17.44
C LEU A 4 -2.95 -4.47 -18.71
N MET A 5 -2.41 -3.24 -18.66
CA MET A 5 -1.72 -2.54 -19.76
C MET A 5 -0.27 -2.23 -19.41
N TRP A 6 0.36 -3.07 -18.59
CA TRP A 6 1.69 -2.80 -18.02
C TRP A 6 2.77 -2.64 -19.09
N GLU A 7 2.70 -3.35 -20.22
CA GLU A 7 3.65 -3.20 -21.33
C GLU A 7 3.60 -1.78 -21.92
N THR A 8 2.40 -1.28 -22.20
CA THR A 8 2.20 0.10 -22.69
C THR A 8 2.67 1.14 -21.67
N ILE A 9 2.40 0.90 -20.39
CA ILE A 9 2.89 1.80 -19.31
C ILE A 9 4.41 1.76 -19.25
N ARG A 10 5.03 0.59 -19.38
CA ARG A 10 6.49 0.46 -19.42
C ARG A 10 7.10 1.25 -20.58
N GLU A 11 6.54 1.12 -21.78
CA GLU A 11 6.98 1.89 -22.96
C GLU A 11 6.86 3.40 -22.73
N ALA A 12 5.74 3.85 -22.15
CA ALA A 12 5.54 5.25 -21.79
C ALA A 12 6.57 5.75 -20.77
N ILE A 13 6.87 4.95 -19.74
CA ILE A 13 7.89 5.28 -18.74
C ILE A 13 9.26 5.40 -19.41
N LEU A 14 9.64 4.43 -20.24
CA LEU A 14 10.91 4.45 -20.98
C LEU A 14 11.01 5.69 -21.87
N GLU A 15 9.93 6.06 -22.55
CA GLU A 15 9.91 7.26 -23.40
C GLU A 15 10.09 8.53 -22.57
N ILE A 16 9.37 8.66 -21.46
CA ILE A 16 9.53 9.80 -20.53
C ILE A 16 10.98 9.89 -20.04
N ARG A 17 11.60 8.76 -19.68
CA ARG A 17 12.96 8.72 -19.12
C ARG A 17 14.05 9.02 -20.13
N LYS A 18 13.80 8.89 -21.43
CA LYS A 18 14.71 9.41 -22.48
C LYS A 18 14.81 10.94 -22.45
N HIS A 19 13.73 11.62 -22.06
CA HIS A 19 13.66 13.09 -22.11
C HIS A 19 13.94 13.75 -20.75
N THR A 20 13.70 13.07 -19.63
CA THR A 20 13.91 13.64 -18.30
C THR A 20 14.15 12.58 -17.22
N ALA A 21 15.11 12.86 -16.36
CA ALA A 21 15.32 12.11 -15.11
C ALA A 21 14.57 12.76 -13.91
N LYS A 22 13.95 13.94 -14.13
CA LYS A 22 13.22 14.68 -13.09
C LYS A 22 11.79 14.19 -12.97
N GLY A 23 11.19 14.49 -11.81
CA GLY A 23 9.82 14.11 -11.50
C GLY A 23 9.66 12.63 -11.14
N SER A 24 8.77 12.34 -10.21
CA SER A 24 8.42 10.99 -9.82
C SER A 24 7.29 10.44 -10.68
N ILE A 25 7.42 9.19 -11.10
CA ILE A 25 6.36 8.44 -11.79
C ILE A 25 5.72 7.52 -10.77
N ASN A 26 4.42 7.66 -10.59
CA ASN A 26 3.63 6.89 -9.64
C ASN A 26 2.57 6.04 -10.35
N ILE A 27 2.32 4.85 -9.82
CA ILE A 27 1.21 3.99 -10.23
C ILE A 27 0.28 3.71 -9.04
N ASN A 28 -1.03 3.84 -9.27
CA ASN A 28 -2.04 3.34 -8.34
C ASN A 28 -2.59 2.02 -8.90
N THR A 29 -2.50 0.96 -8.13
CA THR A 29 -2.79 -0.39 -8.63
C THR A 29 -3.27 -1.31 -7.50
N ASN A 30 -3.78 -2.47 -7.86
CA ASN A 30 -4.03 -3.55 -6.90
C ASN A 30 -2.76 -4.37 -6.57
N GLY A 31 -1.63 -4.12 -7.24
CA GLY A 31 -0.37 -4.82 -6.99
C GLY A 31 -0.34 -6.29 -7.45
N SER A 32 -1.25 -6.71 -8.32
CA SER A 32 -1.52 -8.11 -8.65
C SER A 32 -0.50 -8.83 -9.53
N LYS A 33 0.50 -8.11 -10.07
CA LYS A 33 1.47 -8.66 -11.03
C LYS A 33 2.91 -8.28 -10.65
N PRO A 34 3.56 -9.01 -9.75
CA PRO A 34 4.94 -8.71 -9.29
C PRO A 34 5.94 -8.56 -10.43
N ASP A 35 5.91 -9.45 -11.42
CA ASP A 35 6.82 -9.39 -12.58
C ASP A 35 6.61 -8.12 -13.42
N ALA A 36 5.37 -7.69 -13.60
CA ALA A 36 5.08 -6.42 -14.27
C ALA A 36 5.59 -5.23 -13.45
N ILE A 37 5.38 -5.22 -12.12
CA ILE A 37 5.91 -4.18 -11.24
C ILE A 37 7.44 -4.12 -11.33
N LYS A 38 8.12 -5.26 -11.33
CA LYS A 38 9.57 -5.31 -11.53
C LYS A 38 9.99 -4.65 -12.84
N ALA A 39 9.35 -5.01 -13.94
CA ALA A 39 9.64 -4.42 -15.26
C ALA A 39 9.37 -2.90 -15.31
N LEU A 40 8.34 -2.42 -14.58
CA LEU A 40 8.05 -0.99 -14.46
C LEU A 40 9.12 -0.27 -13.62
N CYS A 41 9.62 -0.88 -12.54
CA CYS A 41 10.72 -0.33 -11.75
C CYS A 41 12.01 -0.23 -12.58
N GLU A 42 12.34 -1.25 -13.34
CA GLU A 42 13.49 -1.25 -14.29
C GLU A 42 13.36 -0.16 -15.35
N ALA A 43 12.14 0.16 -15.78
CA ALA A 43 11.87 1.25 -16.72
C ALA A 43 11.96 2.66 -16.08
N GLY A 44 11.90 2.77 -14.75
CA GLY A 44 12.01 4.05 -14.03
C GLY A 44 10.77 4.48 -13.25
N LEU A 45 9.90 3.54 -12.86
CA LEU A 45 8.84 3.77 -11.88
C LEU A 45 9.47 4.14 -10.53
N ASN A 46 8.91 5.14 -9.83
CA ASN A 46 9.47 5.64 -8.58
C ASN A 46 8.58 5.37 -7.37
N SER A 47 7.28 5.26 -7.56
CA SER A 47 6.37 5.01 -6.46
C SER A 47 5.17 4.17 -6.88
N MET A 48 4.64 3.45 -5.90
CA MET A 48 3.45 2.62 -6.07
C MET A 48 2.51 2.81 -4.88
N ARG A 49 1.23 2.95 -5.19
CA ARG A 49 0.17 2.94 -4.19
C ARG A 49 -0.75 1.77 -4.44
N VAL A 50 -0.91 0.93 -3.42
CA VAL A 50 -1.78 -0.24 -3.47
C VAL A 50 -3.06 0.03 -2.69
N SER A 51 -4.21 -0.35 -3.26
CA SER A 51 -5.48 -0.33 -2.56
C SER A 51 -5.67 -1.63 -1.78
N THR A 52 -5.93 -1.51 -0.47
CA THR A 52 -6.24 -2.65 0.38
C THR A 52 -7.28 -2.30 1.44
N ASN A 53 -8.17 -3.25 1.72
CA ASN A 53 -9.18 -3.12 2.76
C ASN A 53 -8.70 -3.61 4.12
N SER A 54 -7.69 -4.47 4.14
CA SER A 54 -7.16 -5.13 5.33
C SER A 54 -5.75 -5.65 5.07
N ALA A 55 -4.95 -5.81 6.13
CA ALA A 55 -3.67 -6.49 6.11
C ALA A 55 -3.80 -8.01 6.33
N ARG A 56 -5.02 -8.47 6.59
CA ARG A 56 -5.36 -9.88 6.81
C ARG A 56 -5.86 -10.51 5.52
N ARG A 57 -5.20 -11.59 5.09
CA ARG A 57 -5.56 -12.35 3.89
C ARG A 57 -7.03 -12.79 3.88
N GLU A 58 -7.51 -13.30 5.01
CA GLU A 58 -8.88 -13.80 5.15
C GLU A 58 -9.96 -12.72 5.04
N ILE A 59 -9.60 -11.44 5.18
CA ILE A 59 -10.49 -10.29 4.98
C ILE A 59 -10.31 -9.69 3.58
N TYR A 60 -9.06 -9.70 3.08
CA TYR A 60 -8.75 -9.20 1.75
C TYR A 60 -9.40 -10.05 0.64
N MET A 61 -9.22 -11.37 0.71
CA MET A 61 -9.64 -12.29 -0.35
C MET A 61 -11.16 -12.27 -0.64
N PRO A 62 -12.06 -12.30 0.36
CA PRO A 62 -13.50 -12.22 0.10
C PRO A 62 -13.96 -10.87 -0.45
N TYR A 63 -13.24 -9.79 -0.13
CA TYR A 63 -13.58 -8.45 -0.62
C TYR A 63 -13.15 -8.24 -2.08
N TYR A 64 -11.87 -8.44 -2.38
CA TYR A 64 -11.34 -8.20 -3.72
C TYR A 64 -11.63 -9.33 -4.70
N ARG A 65 -11.85 -10.55 -4.22
CA ARG A 65 -12.13 -11.75 -5.04
C ARG A 65 -11.14 -11.88 -6.19
N PRO A 66 -9.85 -11.92 -5.88
CA PRO A 66 -8.81 -11.88 -6.90
C PRO A 66 -8.94 -13.06 -7.86
N ASN A 67 -8.66 -12.78 -9.14
CA ASN A 67 -8.59 -13.77 -10.19
C ASN A 67 -7.16 -13.81 -10.75
N ASN A 68 -6.54 -14.98 -10.71
CA ASN A 68 -5.16 -15.23 -11.14
C ASN A 68 -4.07 -14.48 -10.34
N TYR A 69 -4.35 -14.07 -9.13
CA TYR A 69 -3.39 -13.54 -8.15
C TYR A 69 -3.92 -13.73 -6.74
N ASP A 70 -3.08 -13.53 -5.74
CA ASP A 70 -3.53 -13.54 -4.36
C ASP A 70 -2.87 -12.44 -3.50
N PHE A 71 -3.05 -12.52 -2.18
CA PHE A 71 -2.54 -11.50 -1.25
C PHE A 71 -0.99 -11.49 -1.18
N ASP A 72 -0.34 -12.62 -1.42
CA ASP A 72 1.13 -12.69 -1.38
C ASP A 72 1.76 -11.98 -2.58
N ASP A 73 1.09 -11.96 -3.74
CA ASP A 73 1.53 -11.17 -4.91
C ASP A 73 1.57 -9.67 -4.61
N ILE A 74 0.64 -9.18 -3.79
CA ILE A 74 0.61 -7.78 -3.38
C ILE A 74 1.80 -7.45 -2.47
N ILE A 75 2.07 -8.33 -1.50
CA ILE A 75 3.22 -8.21 -0.61
C ILE A 75 4.52 -8.22 -1.42
N GLU A 76 4.62 -9.12 -2.39
CA GLU A 76 5.80 -9.22 -3.24
C GLU A 76 5.98 -7.97 -4.12
N SER A 77 4.91 -7.44 -4.69
CA SER A 77 4.94 -6.20 -5.45
C SER A 77 5.43 -5.01 -4.61
N LEU A 78 5.00 -4.90 -3.34
CA LEU A 78 5.50 -3.87 -2.42
C LEU A 78 6.99 -4.03 -2.13
N LYS A 79 7.45 -5.26 -1.87
CA LYS A 79 8.88 -5.57 -1.65
C LYS A 79 9.74 -5.22 -2.86
N ILE A 80 9.27 -5.55 -4.07
CA ILE A 80 9.98 -5.23 -5.31
C ILE A 80 10.20 -3.72 -5.42
N VAL A 81 9.15 -2.91 -5.28
CA VAL A 81 9.30 -1.44 -5.35
C VAL A 81 10.27 -0.93 -4.28
N HIS A 82 10.17 -1.44 -3.06
CA HIS A 82 11.09 -1.08 -1.98
C HIS A 82 12.53 -1.47 -2.30
N ALA A 83 12.78 -2.67 -2.83
CA ALA A 83 14.11 -3.14 -3.23
C ALA A 83 14.75 -2.29 -4.34
N TYR A 84 13.94 -1.69 -5.22
CA TYR A 84 14.41 -0.73 -6.24
C TYR A 84 14.57 0.69 -5.69
N GLY A 85 14.44 0.90 -4.36
CA GLY A 85 14.54 2.21 -3.72
C GLY A 85 13.34 3.11 -4.03
N GLY A 86 12.21 2.53 -4.42
CA GLY A 86 10.99 3.26 -4.69
C GLY A 86 10.15 3.51 -3.44
N TRP A 87 9.19 4.42 -3.55
CA TRP A 87 8.25 4.77 -2.50
C TRP A 87 7.00 3.91 -2.57
N THR A 88 6.67 3.24 -1.48
CA THR A 88 5.49 2.40 -1.37
C THR A 88 4.44 3.00 -0.43
N SER A 89 3.19 2.93 -0.82
CA SER A 89 2.07 3.34 0.01
C SER A 89 0.86 2.44 -0.17
N ILE A 90 0.00 2.39 0.86
CA ILE A 90 -1.28 1.71 0.79
C ILE A 90 -2.43 2.69 1.05
N ASN A 91 -3.53 2.51 0.30
CA ASN A 91 -4.83 3.03 0.69
C ASN A 91 -5.45 1.99 1.62
N TYR A 92 -5.75 2.38 2.85
CA TYR A 92 -6.18 1.48 3.89
C TYR A 92 -7.51 1.92 4.49
N PHE A 93 -8.49 1.03 4.57
CA PHE A 93 -9.80 1.38 5.10
C PHE A 93 -9.76 1.64 6.61
N VAL A 94 -10.52 2.64 7.04
CA VAL A 94 -10.82 2.91 8.45
C VAL A 94 -12.25 2.50 8.69
N PHE A 95 -12.42 1.30 9.22
CA PHE A 95 -13.71 0.74 9.62
C PHE A 95 -13.62 0.35 11.09
N PRO A 96 -14.09 1.23 12.01
CA PRO A 96 -14.07 0.96 13.45
C PRO A 96 -14.76 -0.36 13.79
N GLY A 97 -14.16 -1.13 14.69
CA GLY A 97 -14.62 -2.48 15.03
C GLY A 97 -14.00 -3.58 14.15
N MET A 98 -13.29 -3.23 13.08
CA MET A 98 -12.58 -4.19 12.23
C MET A 98 -11.12 -3.79 11.98
N THR A 99 -10.91 -2.60 11.40
CA THR A 99 -9.55 -2.10 11.10
C THR A 99 -8.70 -1.89 12.35
N ASP A 100 -9.33 -1.60 13.48
CA ASP A 100 -8.72 -1.36 14.78
C ASP A 100 -8.74 -2.57 15.72
N SER A 101 -9.02 -3.76 15.20
CA SER A 101 -8.88 -4.99 15.98
C SER A 101 -7.41 -5.32 16.26
N VAL A 102 -7.14 -6.00 17.39
CA VAL A 102 -5.79 -6.47 17.73
C VAL A 102 -5.19 -7.34 16.63
N ALA A 103 -6.00 -8.22 16.04
CA ALA A 103 -5.56 -9.09 14.94
C ALA A 103 -5.17 -8.28 13.68
N GLU A 104 -5.90 -7.22 13.37
CA GLU A 104 -5.58 -6.33 12.25
C GLU A 104 -4.30 -5.52 12.52
N TYR A 105 -4.11 -5.03 13.77
CA TYR A 105 -2.88 -4.36 14.19
C TYR A 105 -1.66 -5.25 13.98
N GLU A 106 -1.68 -6.51 14.44
CA GLU A 106 -0.57 -7.44 14.28
C GLU A 106 -0.29 -7.77 12.79
N ALA A 107 -1.34 -7.92 11.99
CA ALA A 107 -1.20 -8.15 10.56
C ALA A 107 -0.60 -6.93 9.85
N LEU A 108 -1.05 -5.73 10.19
CA LEU A 108 -0.54 -4.47 9.64
C LEU A 108 0.93 -4.24 10.03
N ARG A 109 1.28 -4.49 11.28
CA ARG A 109 2.67 -4.48 11.77
C ARG A 109 3.56 -5.36 10.91
N LYS A 110 3.15 -6.63 10.73
CA LYS A 110 3.89 -7.60 9.92
C LYS A 110 4.03 -7.15 8.47
N LEU A 111 2.97 -6.60 7.88
CA LEU A 111 3.00 -6.07 6.52
C LEU A 111 4.01 -4.94 6.40
N ILE A 112 4.00 -3.95 7.31
CA ILE A 112 4.94 -2.83 7.32
C ILE A 112 6.39 -3.33 7.42
N GLN A 113 6.68 -4.21 8.39
CA GLN A 113 8.02 -4.79 8.60
C GLN A 113 8.51 -5.57 7.38
N THR A 114 7.63 -6.36 6.78
CA THR A 114 7.99 -7.28 5.69
C THR A 114 8.22 -6.54 4.37
N THR A 115 7.48 -5.45 4.12
CA THR A 115 7.50 -4.75 2.83
C THR A 115 8.34 -3.47 2.83
N GLY A 116 8.74 -2.97 4.00
CA GLY A 116 9.40 -1.66 4.11
C GLY A 116 8.47 -0.51 3.70
N LEU A 117 7.16 -0.63 3.98
CA LEU A 117 6.15 0.35 3.61
C LEU A 117 6.50 1.75 4.08
N ASN A 118 6.39 2.75 3.19
CA ASN A 118 6.74 4.13 3.50
C ASN A 118 5.56 4.97 3.99
N MET A 119 4.32 4.66 3.55
CA MET A 119 3.17 5.49 3.89
C MET A 119 1.86 4.71 3.94
N ILE A 120 1.00 5.08 4.87
CA ILE A 120 -0.40 4.66 4.92
C ILE A 120 -1.29 5.88 4.67
N GLN A 121 -2.16 5.78 3.67
CA GLN A 121 -3.29 6.66 3.49
C GLN A 121 -4.50 6.03 4.16
N TRP A 122 -4.90 6.55 5.31
CA TRP A 122 -6.11 6.15 5.99
C TRP A 122 -7.33 6.67 5.23
N ARG A 123 -8.20 5.77 4.79
CA ARG A 123 -9.39 6.10 3.99
C ARG A 123 -10.63 5.77 4.79
N ASN A 124 -11.49 6.75 5.02
CA ASN A 124 -12.77 6.50 5.64
C ASN A 124 -13.54 5.44 4.85
N PHE A 125 -14.11 4.49 5.59
CA PHE A 125 -14.98 3.49 5.04
C PHE A 125 -16.24 4.17 4.48
N ASN A 126 -16.61 3.86 3.25
CA ASN A 126 -17.70 4.50 2.52
C ASN A 126 -18.65 3.50 1.84
N ILE A 127 -18.71 2.29 2.37
CA ILE A 127 -19.58 1.20 1.93
C ILE A 127 -20.60 0.96 3.04
N ASP A 128 -21.76 0.44 2.71
CA ASP A 128 -22.74 -0.01 3.71
C ASP A 128 -22.11 -1.10 4.59
N PRO A 129 -22.04 -0.89 5.93
CA PRO A 129 -21.33 -1.80 6.83
C PRO A 129 -21.93 -3.21 6.85
N ASP A 130 -23.26 -3.33 6.88
CA ASP A 130 -23.95 -4.62 7.00
C ASP A 130 -23.77 -5.43 5.72
N TRP A 131 -23.88 -4.74 4.58
CA TRP A 131 -23.60 -5.35 3.29
C TRP A 131 -22.15 -5.83 3.18
N TYR A 132 -21.18 -5.00 3.60
CA TYR A 132 -19.76 -5.33 3.57
C TYR A 132 -19.45 -6.54 4.45
N LEU A 133 -19.86 -6.51 5.73
CA LEU A 133 -19.63 -7.61 6.68
C LEU A 133 -20.27 -8.92 6.20
N GLY A 134 -21.50 -8.84 5.68
CA GLY A 134 -22.17 -9.99 5.08
C GLY A 134 -21.44 -10.58 3.86
N LYS A 135 -20.74 -9.73 3.08
CA LYS A 135 -19.99 -10.19 1.90
C LYS A 135 -18.64 -10.79 2.22
N ILE A 136 -17.94 -10.28 3.24
CA ILE A 136 -16.64 -10.83 3.67
C ILE A 136 -16.79 -12.02 4.62
N GLY A 137 -18.00 -12.26 5.16
CA GLY A 137 -18.29 -13.40 6.03
C GLY A 137 -17.64 -13.30 7.42
N VAL A 138 -17.30 -12.08 7.88
CA VAL A 138 -16.70 -11.83 9.19
C VAL A 138 -17.78 -11.30 10.13
N ALA A 139 -18.14 -12.09 11.15
CA ALA A 139 -19.14 -11.72 12.15
C ALA A 139 -18.54 -11.07 13.41
N ASP A 140 -17.30 -11.43 13.76
CA ASP A 140 -16.61 -10.94 14.95
C ASP A 140 -15.13 -10.68 14.60
N THR A 141 -14.67 -9.49 14.95
CA THR A 141 -13.28 -9.09 14.74
C THR A 141 -12.43 -9.17 16.00
N GLY A 142 -13.03 -9.59 17.13
CA GLY A 142 -12.38 -9.72 18.42
C GLY A 142 -12.17 -8.39 19.14
N GLU A 143 -11.18 -8.36 20.02
CA GLU A 143 -10.84 -7.17 20.81
C GLU A 143 -10.37 -6.03 19.90
N CYS A 144 -10.88 -4.82 20.16
CA CYS A 144 -10.56 -3.62 19.40
C CYS A 144 -9.82 -2.60 20.26
N LEU A 145 -8.78 -2.02 19.68
CA LEU A 145 -7.95 -0.98 20.31
C LEU A 145 -8.59 0.42 20.21
N GLY A 146 -9.41 0.62 19.19
CA GLY A 146 -9.83 1.92 18.71
C GLY A 146 -8.83 2.51 17.70
N VAL A 147 -9.37 3.19 16.69
CA VAL A 147 -8.59 3.70 15.53
C VAL A 147 -7.47 4.64 15.97
N HIS A 148 -7.73 5.51 16.95
CA HIS A 148 -6.71 6.46 17.44
C HIS A 148 -5.54 5.73 18.10
N GLN A 149 -5.81 4.75 18.94
CA GLN A 149 -4.77 3.97 19.62
C GLN A 149 -3.99 3.11 18.61
N LEU A 150 -4.66 2.48 17.65
CA LEU A 150 -4.00 1.79 16.55
C LEU A 150 -2.97 2.69 15.84
N GLN A 151 -3.40 3.88 15.44
CA GLN A 151 -2.52 4.83 14.74
C GLN A 151 -1.36 5.29 15.60
N GLN A 152 -1.57 5.48 16.89
CA GLN A 152 -0.53 5.84 17.84
C GLN A 152 0.52 4.73 17.96
N LEU A 153 0.11 3.49 18.18
CA LEU A 153 1.01 2.33 18.28
C LEU A 153 1.85 2.14 17.02
N ILE A 154 1.23 2.28 15.85
CA ILE A 154 1.95 2.18 14.56
C ILE A 154 2.98 3.31 14.42
N ARG A 155 2.67 4.54 14.83
CA ARG A 155 3.64 5.66 14.79
C ARG A 155 4.82 5.46 15.75
N GLU A 156 4.55 4.94 16.94
CA GLU A 156 5.58 4.69 17.95
C GLU A 156 6.54 3.58 17.51
N GLU A 157 6.02 2.52 16.92
CA GLU A 157 6.83 1.40 16.45
C GLU A 157 7.57 1.72 15.12
N PHE A 158 6.94 2.50 14.24
CA PHE A 158 7.47 2.81 12.90
C PHE A 158 7.61 4.34 12.70
N PRO A 159 8.56 5.01 13.35
CA PRO A 159 8.68 6.47 13.31
C PRO A 159 8.93 7.04 11.91
N ASN A 160 9.48 6.24 11.00
CA ASN A 160 9.72 6.63 9.60
C ASN A 160 8.50 6.42 8.69
N LEU A 161 7.47 5.67 9.13
CA LEU A 161 6.24 5.50 8.38
C LEU A 161 5.42 6.79 8.38
N ARG A 162 4.98 7.22 7.21
CA ARG A 162 4.17 8.43 7.07
C ARG A 162 2.68 8.12 7.01
N PHE A 163 1.89 9.02 7.56
CA PHE A 163 0.44 9.05 7.37
C PHE A 163 0.10 10.24 6.48
N GLY A 164 -0.55 10.00 5.35
CA GLY A 164 -0.86 11.09 4.45
C GLY A 164 -1.34 10.65 3.07
N TYR A 165 -1.50 11.67 2.23
CA TYR A 165 -1.90 11.50 0.83
C TYR A 165 -1.02 12.40 -0.06
N PHE A 166 0.15 11.91 -0.38
CA PHE A 166 1.06 12.61 -1.29
C PHE A 166 1.97 11.62 -2.01
N ASN A 167 2.54 12.04 -3.12
CA ASN A 167 3.62 11.35 -3.80
C ASN A 167 4.87 12.22 -3.62
N PRO A 168 5.93 11.72 -2.98
CA PRO A 168 7.12 12.52 -2.77
C PRO A 168 7.83 12.82 -4.10
N PRO A 169 8.51 13.97 -4.21
CA PRO A 169 9.37 14.25 -5.35
C PRO A 169 10.54 13.27 -5.39
N ILE A 170 11.12 13.08 -6.58
CA ILE A 170 12.15 12.05 -6.81
C ILE A 170 13.40 12.25 -5.95
N GLU A 171 13.75 13.50 -5.66
CA GLU A 171 14.87 13.87 -4.82
C GLU A 171 14.70 13.34 -3.39
N ARG A 172 13.46 13.29 -2.90
CA ARG A 172 13.13 12.74 -1.58
C ARG A 172 13.01 11.22 -1.56
N ILE A 173 12.64 10.59 -2.67
CA ILE A 173 12.60 9.13 -2.78
C ILE A 173 14.01 8.55 -2.69
N ARG A 174 15.01 9.26 -3.26
CA ARG A 174 16.42 8.83 -3.33
C ARG A 174 17.29 9.32 -2.17
N GLY A 175 16.79 10.21 -1.32
CA GLY A 175 17.50 10.79 -0.19
C GLY A 175 16.98 10.28 1.15
N ASP A 176 17.80 10.43 2.22
CA ASP A 176 17.39 10.11 3.58
C ASP A 176 16.24 11.01 4.04
N PHE A 177 15.09 10.41 4.28
CA PHE A 177 13.88 11.08 4.74
C PHE A 177 13.94 11.61 6.18
N ALA A 178 15.03 11.38 6.90
CA ALA A 178 15.12 11.62 8.35
C ALA A 178 15.08 13.11 8.75
N ALA A 179 15.30 14.05 7.84
CA ALA A 179 15.58 15.43 8.24
C ALA A 179 14.42 16.45 8.11
N ASP A 180 13.35 16.18 7.36
CA ASP A 180 12.49 17.29 6.88
C ASP A 180 11.06 17.38 7.48
N PHE A 181 10.68 16.58 8.47
CA PHE A 181 9.33 16.61 9.04
C PHE A 181 9.28 16.74 10.57
N ALA A 182 10.22 17.48 11.15
CA ALA A 182 10.17 17.90 12.56
C ALA A 182 9.36 19.20 12.70
N HIS A 183 8.10 19.25 12.21
CA HIS A 183 7.16 20.33 12.54
C HIS A 183 5.75 19.77 12.63
#